data_0765469b31bb0c8dcdf4528c16c599f9
#
_entry.id   0765469b31bb0c8dcdf4528c16c599f9
#
_cell.length_a   1.000
_cell.length_b   1.000
_cell.length_c   1.000
_cell.angle_alpha   90.00
_cell.angle_beta   90.00
_cell.angle_gamma   90.00
#
_symmetry.space_group_name_H-M   'P 1'
#
loop_
_entity.id
_entity.type
_entity.pdbx_description
1 polymer ?
#
loop_
_entity_poly.entity_id
_entity_poly.type
_entity_poly.pdbx_seq_one_letter_code
_entity_poly.pdbx_strand_id
1 'polypeptide(L)'
;MSERDLVKELKSEIAEITKDRDDALAKVKSKEARMKQVLIKLEHATADVQSVGHKIGEQNKEIADLQAKLDTKDKLLGDALQKIKDGNEDSTQHPQTSEE
;
A
#
# COMPACT_ATOMS: atom_id res chain seq x y z
N MET A 1 -9.39 -40.50 -58.34
CA MET A 1 -9.55 -39.07 -58.12
C MET A 1 -8.76 -38.31 -59.17
N SER A 2 -9.37 -37.33 -59.81
CA SER A 2 -8.71 -36.56 -60.82
C SER A 2 -7.79 -35.51 -60.17
N GLU A 3 -6.86 -35.03 -60.97
CA GLU A 3 -5.97 -33.93 -60.51
C GLU A 3 -6.77 -32.69 -60.10
N ARG A 4 -7.83 -32.42 -60.85
CA ARG A 4 -8.71 -31.29 -60.58
C ARG A 4 -9.40 -31.42 -59.23
N ASP A 5 -9.86 -32.63 -58.89
CA ASP A 5 -10.50 -32.87 -57.57
C ASP A 5 -9.49 -32.75 -56.46
N LEU A 6 -8.27 -33.25 -56.64
CA LEU A 6 -7.20 -33.16 -55.68
C LEU A 6 -6.84 -31.70 -55.42
N VAL A 7 -6.71 -30.89 -56.47
CA VAL A 7 -6.42 -29.47 -56.37
C VAL A 7 -7.50 -28.76 -55.62
N LYS A 8 -8.78 -29.08 -55.85
CA LYS A 8 -9.91 -28.51 -55.10
C LYS A 8 -9.80 -28.82 -53.63
N GLU A 9 -9.51 -30.08 -53.29
CA GLU A 9 -9.39 -30.48 -51.88
C GLU A 9 -8.27 -29.74 -51.20
N LEU A 10 -7.11 -29.63 -51.86
CA LEU A 10 -5.95 -28.92 -51.31
C LEU A 10 -6.25 -27.44 -51.09
N LYS A 11 -6.95 -26.79 -52.04
CA LYS A 11 -7.34 -25.40 -51.89
C LYS A 11 -8.28 -25.20 -50.73
N SER A 12 -9.23 -26.15 -50.53
CA SER A 12 -10.18 -26.11 -49.44
C SER A 12 -9.45 -26.27 -48.09
N GLU A 13 -8.51 -27.20 -48.01
CA GLU A 13 -7.70 -27.40 -46.79
C GLU A 13 -6.85 -26.16 -46.49
N ILE A 14 -6.25 -25.57 -47.50
CA ILE A 14 -5.47 -24.34 -47.32
C ILE A 14 -6.34 -23.22 -46.77
N ALA A 15 -7.55 -23.09 -47.31
CA ALA A 15 -8.47 -22.06 -46.84
C ALA A 15 -8.87 -22.28 -45.40
N GLU A 16 -9.11 -23.51 -44.98
CA GLU A 16 -9.44 -23.84 -43.60
C GLU A 16 -8.28 -23.56 -42.67
N ILE A 17 -7.07 -23.98 -43.04
CA ILE A 17 -5.85 -23.75 -42.25
C ILE A 17 -5.59 -22.27 -42.12
N THR A 18 -5.74 -21.51 -43.19
CA THR A 18 -5.56 -20.07 -43.19
C THR A 18 -6.57 -19.40 -42.26
N LYS A 19 -7.81 -19.83 -42.27
CA LYS A 19 -8.85 -19.30 -41.39
C LYS A 19 -8.50 -19.60 -39.94
N ASP A 20 -8.12 -20.84 -39.65
CA ASP A 20 -7.74 -21.25 -38.28
C ASP A 20 -6.54 -20.44 -37.78
N ARG A 21 -5.56 -20.23 -38.63
CA ARG A 21 -4.41 -19.40 -38.30
C ARG A 21 -4.82 -17.97 -37.99
N ASP A 22 -5.66 -17.38 -38.82
CA ASP A 22 -6.10 -16.00 -38.66
C ASP A 22 -6.94 -15.85 -37.38
N ASP A 23 -7.79 -16.83 -37.09
CA ASP A 23 -8.56 -16.84 -35.85
C ASP A 23 -7.63 -16.95 -34.62
N ALA A 24 -6.64 -17.80 -34.70
CA ALA A 24 -5.65 -17.97 -33.61
C ALA A 24 -4.84 -16.69 -33.40
N LEU A 25 -4.43 -16.03 -34.47
CA LEU A 25 -3.70 -14.77 -34.38
C LEU A 25 -4.57 -13.66 -33.76
N ALA A 26 -5.85 -13.61 -34.13
CA ALA A 26 -6.78 -12.66 -33.55
C ALA A 26 -6.93 -12.88 -32.04
N LYS A 27 -7.01 -14.14 -31.62
CA LYS A 27 -7.09 -14.48 -30.18
C LYS A 27 -5.82 -14.08 -29.45
N VAL A 28 -4.66 -14.30 -30.05
CA VAL A 28 -3.38 -13.91 -29.46
C VAL A 28 -3.31 -12.41 -29.29
N LYS A 29 -3.68 -11.64 -30.30
CA LYS A 29 -3.69 -10.18 -30.25
C LYS A 29 -4.63 -9.68 -29.14
N SER A 30 -5.80 -10.28 -29.01
CA SER A 30 -6.75 -9.92 -27.98
C SER A 30 -6.18 -10.17 -26.59
N LYS A 31 -5.53 -11.33 -26.40
CA LYS A 31 -4.89 -11.67 -25.11
C LYS A 31 -3.73 -10.74 -24.80
N GLU A 32 -2.94 -10.40 -25.80
CA GLU A 32 -1.85 -9.43 -25.62
C GLU A 32 -2.34 -8.07 -25.17
N ALA A 33 -3.44 -7.60 -25.79
CA ALA A 33 -4.04 -6.34 -25.40
C ALA A 33 -4.53 -6.38 -23.94
N ARG A 34 -5.14 -7.49 -23.53
CA ARG A 34 -5.56 -7.67 -22.14
C ARG A 34 -4.38 -7.70 -21.19
N MET A 35 -3.32 -8.39 -21.57
CA MET A 35 -2.11 -8.45 -20.76
C MET A 35 -1.49 -7.07 -20.56
N LYS A 36 -1.44 -6.25 -21.60
CA LYS A 36 -0.96 -4.87 -21.49
C LYS A 36 -1.79 -4.06 -20.53
N GLN A 37 -3.12 -4.20 -20.58
CA GLN A 37 -4.02 -3.51 -19.65
C GLN A 37 -3.79 -3.96 -18.22
N VAL A 38 -3.62 -5.27 -18.02
CA VAL A 38 -3.34 -5.83 -16.68
C VAL A 38 -2.02 -5.30 -16.16
N LEU A 39 -0.99 -5.25 -17.00
CA LEU A 39 0.31 -4.71 -16.60
C LEU A 39 0.23 -3.25 -16.20
N ILE A 40 -0.51 -2.44 -16.94
CA ILE A 40 -0.71 -1.03 -16.60
C ILE A 40 -1.41 -0.90 -15.25
N LYS A 41 -2.46 -1.69 -15.02
CA LYS A 41 -3.17 -1.70 -13.74
C LYS A 41 -2.25 -2.13 -12.60
N LEU A 42 -1.41 -3.13 -12.87
CA LEU A 42 -0.44 -3.61 -11.87
C LEU A 42 0.57 -2.52 -11.53
N GLU A 43 1.07 -1.80 -12.52
CA GLU A 43 1.99 -0.69 -12.30
C GLU A 43 1.36 0.39 -11.44
N HIS A 44 0.10 0.75 -11.73
CA HIS A 44 -0.64 1.73 -10.94
C HIS A 44 -0.84 1.24 -9.51
N ALA A 45 -1.23 -0.02 -9.35
CA ALA A 45 -1.42 -0.60 -8.02
C ALA A 45 -0.11 -0.63 -7.23
N THR A 46 1.00 -0.95 -7.89
CA THR A 46 2.32 -0.95 -7.26
C THR A 46 2.71 0.46 -6.81
N ALA A 47 2.47 1.46 -7.66
CA ALA A 47 2.73 2.85 -7.30
C ALA A 47 1.88 3.29 -6.12
N ASP A 48 0.59 2.89 -6.09
CA ASP A 48 -0.30 3.21 -4.98
C ASP A 48 0.18 2.57 -3.68
N VAL A 49 0.61 1.31 -3.74
CA VAL A 49 1.15 0.60 -2.57
C VAL A 49 2.39 1.31 -2.04
N GLN A 50 3.29 1.74 -2.93
CA GLN A 50 4.48 2.48 -2.53
C GLN A 50 4.14 3.82 -1.89
N SER A 51 3.17 4.52 -2.45
CA SER A 51 2.70 5.80 -1.91
C SER A 51 2.09 5.62 -0.52
N VAL A 52 1.25 4.61 -0.34
CA VAL A 52 0.65 4.29 0.96
C VAL A 52 1.74 3.90 1.97
N GLY A 53 2.71 3.10 1.53
CA GLY A 53 3.83 2.70 2.38
C GLY A 53 4.63 3.91 2.87
N HIS A 54 4.87 4.88 1.99
CA HIS A 54 5.56 6.12 2.35
C HIS A 54 4.77 6.92 3.38
N LYS A 55 3.45 7.04 3.17
CA LYS A 55 2.58 7.74 4.12
C LYS A 55 2.56 7.06 5.48
N ILE A 56 2.52 5.73 5.49
CA ILE A 56 2.56 4.97 6.73
C ILE A 56 3.87 5.24 7.46
N GLY A 57 4.98 5.26 6.73
CA GLY A 57 6.29 5.58 7.32
C GLY A 57 6.32 6.95 7.94
N GLU A 58 5.77 7.96 7.27
CA GLU A 58 5.69 9.32 7.81
C GLU A 58 4.79 9.39 9.03
N GLN A 59 3.63 8.73 8.99
CA GLN A 59 2.72 8.69 10.13
C GLN A 59 3.36 7.99 11.32
N ASN A 60 4.11 6.93 11.09
CA ASN A 60 4.82 6.23 12.17
C ASN A 60 5.85 7.14 12.82
N LYS A 61 6.54 7.98 12.04
CA LYS A 61 7.45 8.97 12.59
C LYS A 61 6.72 10.00 13.45
N GLU A 62 5.59 10.48 12.96
CA GLU A 62 4.77 11.43 13.72
C GLU A 62 4.29 10.82 15.03
N ILE A 63 3.85 9.58 14.99
CA ILE A 63 3.40 8.86 16.19
C ILE A 63 4.56 8.74 17.18
N ALA A 64 5.73 8.36 16.71
CA ALA A 64 6.90 8.25 17.57
C ALA A 64 7.28 9.59 18.21
N ASP A 65 7.23 10.67 17.42
CA ASP A 65 7.50 12.02 17.91
C ASP A 65 6.48 12.45 18.96
N LEU A 66 5.20 12.18 18.71
CA LEU A 66 4.12 12.51 19.62
C LEU A 66 4.24 11.71 20.92
N GLN A 67 4.59 10.44 20.83
CA GLN A 67 4.82 9.60 22.00
C GLN A 67 5.97 10.12 22.82
N ALA A 68 7.07 10.54 22.17
CA ALA A 68 8.21 11.11 22.88
C ALA A 68 7.83 12.41 23.59
N LYS A 69 7.04 13.26 22.94
CA LYS A 69 6.54 14.50 23.55
C LYS A 69 5.63 14.21 24.72
N LEU A 70 4.76 13.22 24.57
CA LEU A 70 3.83 12.83 25.61
C LEU A 70 4.60 12.29 26.82
N ASP A 71 5.58 11.43 26.59
CA ASP A 71 6.42 10.88 27.65
C ASP A 71 7.15 12.00 28.41
N THR A 72 7.66 12.98 27.67
CA THR A 72 8.34 14.13 28.27
C THR A 72 7.38 14.93 29.14
N LYS A 73 6.17 15.20 28.65
CA LYS A 73 5.15 15.92 29.40
C LYS A 73 4.70 15.15 30.63
N ASP A 74 4.52 13.84 30.50
CA ASP A 74 4.16 12.99 31.63
C ASP A 74 5.23 13.03 32.71
N LYS A 75 6.49 12.99 32.30
CA LYS A 75 7.61 13.10 33.23
C LYS A 75 7.63 14.44 33.94
N LEU A 76 7.44 15.53 33.18
CA LEU A 76 7.37 16.88 33.75
C LEU A 76 6.19 17.01 34.70
N LEU A 77 5.06 16.45 34.34
CA LEU A 77 3.86 16.46 35.18
C LEU A 77 4.11 15.68 36.46
N GLY A 78 4.73 14.50 36.34
CA GLY A 78 5.08 13.69 37.49
C GLY A 78 6.05 14.42 38.42
N ASP A 79 7.07 15.08 37.86
CA ASP A 79 8.01 15.86 38.63
C ASP A 79 7.33 17.05 39.32
N ALA A 80 6.43 17.73 38.63
CA ALA A 80 5.68 18.84 39.18
C ALA A 80 4.78 18.39 40.34
N LEU A 81 4.08 17.25 40.14
CA LEU A 81 3.24 16.70 41.18
C LEU A 81 4.06 16.30 42.42
N GLN A 82 5.25 15.74 42.19
CA GLN A 82 6.13 15.37 43.27
C GLN A 82 6.60 16.60 44.04
N LYS A 83 6.92 17.68 43.33
CA LYS A 83 7.30 18.95 43.98
C LYS A 83 6.18 19.54 44.80
N ILE A 84 4.93 19.47 44.28
CA ILE A 84 3.78 19.94 45.03
C ILE A 84 3.60 19.10 46.29
N LYS A 85 3.74 17.79 46.15
CA LYS A 85 3.61 16.87 47.29
C LYS A 85 4.68 17.17 48.34
N ASP A 86 5.92 17.34 47.90
CA ASP A 86 7.03 17.67 48.79
C ASP A 86 6.82 19.02 49.48
N GLY A 87 6.33 20.01 48.71
CA GLY A 87 6.00 21.32 49.25
C GLY A 87 4.87 21.24 50.28
N ASN A 88 3.85 20.43 50.00
CA ASN A 88 2.76 20.24 50.97
C ASN A 88 3.26 19.53 52.23
N GLU A 89 4.12 18.57 52.07
CA GLU A 89 4.72 17.90 53.22
C GLU A 89 5.54 18.88 54.08
N ASP A 90 6.33 19.72 53.42
CA ASP A 90 7.10 20.75 54.09
C ASP A 90 6.15 21.72 54.79
N SER A 91 5.10 22.15 54.13
CA SER A 91 4.11 23.01 54.70
C SER A 91 3.45 22.36 55.93
N THR A 92 3.18 21.07 55.84
CA THR A 92 2.61 20.33 56.94
C THR A 92 3.56 20.24 58.09
N GLN A 93 4.83 20.09 57.81
CA GLN A 93 5.86 20.04 58.83
C GLN A 93 6.08 21.38 59.47
N HIS A 94 5.73 22.44 58.83
CA HIS A 94 5.86 23.77 59.35
C HIS A 94 4.51 24.37 59.66
N PRO A 95 3.95 23.91 60.66
CA PRO A 95 2.63 24.24 60.84
C PRO A 95 2.37 25.59 61.07
N GLN A 96 3.04 26.06 61.48
CA GLN A 96 2.79 27.17 61.67
C GLN A 96 2.78 27.96 60.80
N THR A 97 3.24 27.60 60.29
CA THR A 97 3.52 28.25 59.54
C THR A 97 2.57 28.85 59.03
N SER A 98 2.55 29.01 58.73
CA SER A 98 2.04 29.51 57.95
C SER A 98 0.87 29.89 57.97
N GLU A 99 0.32 29.55 58.19
CA GLU A 99 -0.80 29.77 58.07
C GLU A 99 -1.34 30.75 58.58
N GLU A 100 -0.95 31.11 59.12
CA GLU A 100 -1.46 32.01 59.63
C GLU A 100 -1.37 33.10 59.20
#